data_926fe95f01174778efda451061cc3171
#
_entry.id   926fe95f01174778efda451061cc3171
#
_cell.length_a   1.000
_cell.length_b   1.000
_cell.length_c   1.000
_cell.angle_alpha   90.00
_cell.angle_beta   90.00
_cell.angle_gamma   90.00
#
_symmetry.space_group_name_H-M   'P 1'
#
loop_
_entity.id
_entity.type
_entity.pdbx_description
1 polymer ?
#
loop_
_entity_poly.entity_id
_entity_poly.type
_entity_poly.pdbx_seq_one_letter_code
_entity_poly.pdbx_strand_id
1 'polypeptide(L)'
;MKNLYRGEVLYLIASPLDHVEAYRYFEDGGLAVVDGKIVEAGPFEAMRSRYPDFPVTDYSGKLITPGFIDSHIHFSQSEIQGMYGKQLLDWLDEYTFPAGEAFSSIEYAQDIARFFVKELVKNGTTTCVAYATVHPASVTALFSVATEYNMCILAGKVMMNRNAPDYLMDTTHQGELDCRSLIEDWDGKGRNHYVITPRFAITSTPDQLKSAGRLHAEYPSTYIQTHLSENLGEIESVLSLCPGHADYLEVYERAGLLTDRSIFGHCVHLTDREYKRLGETGGIIAHCPTSNLFLGSGLFDMREANRYGVRTTLATDVGAGTSFSMWRTMGEAYKVQQLNGYPMTALEAIYKCTLGSARALSLDDRIGSFLPGREADFIVVDYAATSVQKLRMEYLRSRDKWTIENKLFGLQTLGDDRNTVCTYIMGKQVYGSDSCDHQEASM
;
A
#
# COMPACT_ATOMS: atom_id res chain seq x y z
N MET A 1 -10.57 -25.66 2.05
CA MET A 1 -9.18 -26.18 1.80
C MET A 1 -8.40 -26.07 3.11
N LYS A 2 -7.67 -27.13 3.51
CA LYS A 2 -6.82 -27.13 4.72
C LYS A 2 -5.37 -27.24 4.30
N ASN A 3 -4.46 -26.50 4.94
CA ASN A 3 -3.02 -26.63 4.69
C ASN A 3 -2.21 -26.15 5.90
N LEU A 4 -1.03 -26.71 6.07
CA LEU A 4 -0.01 -26.31 7.04
C LEU A 4 1.26 -25.90 6.27
N TYR A 5 1.58 -24.62 6.29
CA TYR A 5 2.77 -24.08 5.64
C TYR A 5 3.92 -24.07 6.65
N ARG A 6 5.06 -24.70 6.32
CA ARG A 6 6.27 -24.70 7.13
C ARG A 6 7.27 -23.71 6.59
N GLY A 7 7.92 -22.95 7.47
CA GLY A 7 8.98 -21.99 7.13
C GLY A 7 9.40 -21.18 8.34
N GLU A 8 10.23 -20.16 8.13
CA GLU A 8 10.41 -19.13 9.16
C GLU A 8 9.16 -18.25 9.19
N VAL A 9 8.42 -18.24 10.27
CA VAL A 9 7.15 -17.49 10.37
C VAL A 9 7.35 -16.22 11.18
N LEU A 10 7.06 -15.06 10.56
CA LEU A 10 7.13 -13.74 11.22
C LEU A 10 5.84 -12.97 11.01
N TYR A 11 5.25 -12.43 12.08
CA TYR A 11 4.17 -11.46 11.99
C TYR A 11 4.16 -10.52 13.19
N LEU A 12 3.61 -9.32 12.98
CA LEU A 12 3.45 -8.34 14.05
C LEU A 12 2.09 -8.50 14.73
N ILE A 13 2.07 -8.19 16.04
CA ILE A 13 0.88 -8.18 16.89
C ILE A 13 0.63 -6.81 17.53
N ALA A 14 1.65 -5.94 17.52
CA ALA A 14 1.61 -4.58 18.04
C ALA A 14 2.54 -3.67 17.24
N SER A 15 2.53 -2.37 17.52
CA SER A 15 3.49 -1.42 16.99
C SER A 15 4.87 -1.63 17.63
N PRO A 16 5.95 -1.80 16.86
CA PRO A 16 7.30 -1.93 17.42
C PRO A 16 7.85 -0.60 17.98
N LEU A 17 7.14 0.51 17.78
CA LEU A 17 7.46 1.81 18.38
C LEU A 17 7.02 1.88 19.85
N ASP A 18 5.94 1.16 20.19
CA ASP A 18 5.29 1.23 21.51
C ASP A 18 5.55 0.00 22.37
N HIS A 19 5.90 -1.14 21.75
CA HIS A 19 5.98 -2.43 22.42
C HIS A 19 7.24 -3.21 22.04
N VAL A 20 8.01 -3.65 23.05
CA VAL A 20 9.22 -4.48 22.82
C VAL A 20 8.85 -5.85 22.24
N GLU A 21 7.74 -6.45 22.67
CA GLU A 21 7.24 -7.75 22.19
C GLU A 21 6.21 -7.56 21.05
N ALA A 22 6.52 -6.70 20.08
CA ALA A 22 5.59 -6.32 19.01
C ALA A 22 5.37 -7.40 17.96
N TYR A 23 6.18 -8.46 17.93
CA TYR A 23 6.12 -9.49 16.89
C TYR A 23 6.18 -10.91 17.46
N ARG A 24 5.84 -11.88 16.63
CA ARG A 24 6.10 -13.31 16.85
C ARG A 24 6.99 -13.81 15.73
N TYR A 25 8.02 -14.56 16.11
CA TYR A 25 8.96 -15.18 15.18
C TYR A 25 9.22 -16.63 15.59
N PHE A 26 9.11 -17.53 14.60
CA PHE A 26 9.39 -18.95 14.75
C PHE A 26 10.37 -19.35 13.64
N GLU A 27 11.59 -19.70 13.98
CA GLU A 27 12.65 -20.08 13.02
C GLU A 27 12.27 -21.36 12.25
N ASP A 28 11.65 -22.33 12.91
CA ASP A 28 10.94 -23.45 12.28
C ASP A 28 9.48 -23.36 12.68
N GLY A 29 8.75 -22.57 11.92
CA GLY A 29 7.35 -22.23 12.18
C GLY A 29 6.39 -22.98 11.29
N GLY A 30 5.14 -23.02 11.73
CA GLY A 30 3.98 -23.50 10.98
C GLY A 30 2.87 -22.46 10.95
N LEU A 31 2.23 -22.31 9.78
CA LEU A 31 1.04 -21.50 9.58
C LEU A 31 -0.11 -22.41 9.14
N ALA A 32 -1.09 -22.65 9.98
CA ALA A 32 -2.27 -23.45 9.69
C ALA A 32 -3.38 -22.58 9.08
N VAL A 33 -3.87 -22.97 7.90
CA VAL A 33 -4.90 -22.25 7.15
C VAL A 33 -6.06 -23.20 6.84
N VAL A 34 -7.29 -22.73 7.05
CA VAL A 34 -8.53 -23.44 6.70
C VAL A 34 -9.45 -22.48 5.97
N ASP A 35 -9.88 -22.85 4.75
CA ASP A 35 -10.82 -22.10 3.94
C ASP A 35 -10.49 -20.60 3.81
N GLY A 36 -9.20 -20.32 3.58
CA GLY A 36 -8.69 -18.98 3.39
C GLY A 36 -8.49 -18.16 4.67
N LYS A 37 -8.70 -18.78 5.84
CA LYS A 37 -8.53 -18.11 7.14
C LYS A 37 -7.39 -18.75 7.92
N ILE A 38 -6.65 -17.92 8.64
CA ILE A 38 -5.61 -18.35 9.57
C ILE A 38 -6.27 -18.98 10.80
N VAL A 39 -5.87 -20.20 11.12
CA VAL A 39 -6.30 -20.89 12.32
C VAL A 39 -5.31 -20.63 13.45
N GLU A 40 -4.01 -20.82 13.16
CA GLU A 40 -2.94 -20.65 14.13
C GLU A 40 -1.58 -20.51 13.44
N ALA A 41 -0.65 -19.83 14.10
CA ALA A 41 0.77 -19.81 13.75
C ALA A 41 1.59 -20.11 15.00
N GLY A 42 2.62 -20.97 14.88
CA GLY A 42 3.43 -21.40 16.01
C GLY A 42 4.62 -22.25 15.59
N PRO A 43 5.38 -22.85 16.56
CA PRO A 43 6.45 -23.78 16.24
C PRO A 43 5.93 -24.96 15.43
N PHE A 44 6.65 -25.36 14.38
CA PHE A 44 6.17 -26.37 13.41
C PHE A 44 5.79 -27.70 14.05
N GLU A 45 6.62 -28.26 14.93
CA GLU A 45 6.35 -29.54 15.57
C GLU A 45 5.05 -29.52 16.41
N ALA A 46 4.78 -28.41 17.11
CA ALA A 46 3.54 -28.25 17.86
C ALA A 46 2.33 -28.15 16.91
N MET A 47 2.50 -27.42 15.81
CA MET A 47 1.46 -27.27 14.78
C MET A 47 1.18 -28.59 14.08
N ARG A 48 2.24 -29.34 13.71
CA ARG A 48 2.11 -30.67 13.09
C ARG A 48 1.40 -31.67 13.98
N SER A 49 1.70 -31.67 15.29
CA SER A 49 1.02 -32.52 16.27
C SER A 49 -0.45 -32.16 16.45
N ARG A 50 -0.79 -30.88 16.38
CA ARG A 50 -2.18 -30.37 16.51
C ARG A 50 -3.02 -30.56 15.26
N TYR A 51 -2.41 -30.51 14.08
CA TYR A 51 -3.04 -30.63 12.77
C TYR A 51 -2.45 -31.79 11.95
N PRO A 52 -2.51 -33.05 12.45
CA PRO A 52 -1.85 -34.19 11.82
C PRO A 52 -2.37 -34.49 10.42
N ASP A 53 -3.63 -34.17 10.13
CA ASP A 53 -4.31 -34.45 8.85
C ASP A 53 -4.17 -33.32 7.84
N PHE A 54 -3.45 -32.21 8.16
CA PHE A 54 -3.25 -31.15 7.19
C PHE A 54 -2.12 -31.53 6.22
N PRO A 55 -2.31 -31.38 4.89
CA PRO A 55 -1.20 -31.38 3.96
C PRO A 55 -0.16 -30.34 4.38
N VAL A 56 1.12 -30.64 4.18
CA VAL A 56 2.22 -29.73 4.48
C VAL A 56 2.80 -29.21 3.17
N THR A 57 2.87 -27.88 3.07
CA THR A 57 3.67 -27.20 2.05
C THR A 57 4.93 -26.68 2.72
N ASP A 58 6.11 -27.19 2.30
CA ASP A 58 7.38 -26.91 2.98
C ASP A 58 8.16 -25.79 2.28
N TYR A 59 8.39 -24.72 3.01
CA TYR A 59 9.20 -23.57 2.68
C TYR A 59 10.37 -23.38 3.65
N SER A 60 10.94 -24.48 4.15
CA SER A 60 12.07 -24.42 5.09
C SER A 60 13.19 -23.53 4.59
N GLY A 61 13.70 -22.66 5.44
CA GLY A 61 14.74 -21.67 5.11
C GLY A 61 14.23 -20.41 4.38
N LYS A 62 12.92 -20.29 4.16
CA LYS A 62 12.24 -19.10 3.62
C LYS A 62 11.38 -18.44 4.68
N LEU A 63 11.20 -17.14 4.57
CA LEU A 63 10.33 -16.37 5.45
C LEU A 63 8.88 -16.42 4.95
N ILE A 64 7.95 -16.73 5.86
CA ILE A 64 6.50 -16.57 5.67
C ILE A 64 6.08 -15.37 6.50
N THR A 65 5.52 -14.34 5.85
CA THR A 65 5.07 -13.10 6.51
C THR A 65 3.76 -12.61 5.86
N PRO A 66 2.92 -11.82 6.57
CA PRO A 66 1.73 -11.25 5.94
C PRO A 66 2.05 -10.51 4.64
N GLY A 67 1.14 -10.56 3.68
CA GLY A 67 1.26 -9.84 2.43
C GLY A 67 1.31 -8.34 2.64
N PHE A 68 2.00 -7.63 1.75
CA PHE A 68 2.15 -6.18 1.85
C PHE A 68 0.87 -5.44 1.51
N ILE A 69 0.72 -4.29 2.13
CA ILE A 69 -0.35 -3.31 1.90
C ILE A 69 0.31 -2.04 1.36
N ASP A 70 0.01 -1.70 0.12
CA ASP A 70 0.43 -0.46 -0.53
C ASP A 70 -0.67 0.59 -0.40
N SER A 71 -0.44 1.64 0.35
CA SER A 71 -1.48 2.60 0.73
C SER A 71 -1.66 3.78 -0.23
N HIS A 72 -0.91 3.82 -1.33
CA HIS A 72 -1.03 4.85 -2.36
C HIS A 72 -0.31 4.42 -3.65
N ILE A 73 -1.06 4.16 -4.70
CA ILE A 73 -0.54 3.71 -5.99
C ILE A 73 -1.48 4.10 -7.12
N HIS A 74 -0.96 4.39 -8.32
CA HIS A 74 -1.76 4.76 -9.49
C HIS A 74 -1.72 3.66 -10.55
N PHE A 75 -2.78 2.87 -10.69
CA PHE A 75 -2.78 1.80 -11.68
C PHE A 75 -2.73 2.30 -13.12
N SER A 76 -3.32 3.47 -13.37
CA SER A 76 -3.32 4.13 -14.66
C SER A 76 -1.96 4.69 -15.10
N GLN A 77 -0.97 4.69 -14.20
CA GLN A 77 0.38 5.19 -14.48
C GLN A 77 1.42 4.07 -14.63
N SER A 78 0.99 2.82 -14.68
CA SER A 78 1.90 1.66 -14.79
C SER A 78 2.80 1.73 -16.04
N GLU A 79 2.32 2.31 -17.13
CA GLU A 79 3.05 2.41 -18.40
C GLU A 79 4.06 3.55 -18.45
N ILE A 80 3.90 4.57 -17.61
CA ILE A 80 4.78 5.74 -17.58
C ILE A 80 5.85 5.67 -16.48
N GLN A 81 5.94 4.55 -15.80
CA GLN A 81 6.97 4.33 -14.79
C GLN A 81 8.37 4.48 -15.41
N GLY A 82 9.23 5.29 -14.77
CA GLY A 82 10.59 5.53 -15.26
C GLY A 82 10.70 6.55 -16.41
N MET A 83 9.63 7.25 -16.80
CA MET A 83 9.75 8.42 -17.65
C MET A 83 10.54 9.52 -16.96
N TYR A 84 11.21 10.39 -17.73
CA TYR A 84 12.16 11.37 -17.18
C TYR A 84 11.51 12.26 -16.10
N GLY A 85 12.07 12.22 -14.89
CA GLY A 85 11.60 12.99 -13.75
C GLY A 85 11.78 14.48 -13.94
N LYS A 86 10.68 15.22 -13.84
CA LYS A 86 10.59 16.68 -13.78
C LYS A 86 10.01 17.08 -12.43
N GLN A 87 9.83 18.38 -12.22
CA GLN A 87 9.02 18.83 -11.09
C GLN A 87 7.56 18.36 -11.27
N LEU A 88 6.84 18.17 -10.17
CA LEU A 88 5.53 17.54 -10.11
C LEU A 88 4.56 18.03 -11.21
N LEU A 89 4.32 19.34 -11.32
CA LEU A 89 3.30 19.86 -12.23
C LEU A 89 3.66 19.63 -13.71
N ASP A 90 4.94 19.80 -14.08
CA ASP A 90 5.42 19.52 -15.45
C ASP A 90 5.31 18.03 -15.77
N TRP A 91 5.55 17.15 -14.80
CA TRP A 91 5.46 15.69 -14.97
C TRP A 91 4.01 15.23 -15.16
N LEU A 92 3.07 15.88 -14.46
CA LEU A 92 1.64 15.63 -14.65
C LEU A 92 1.19 15.96 -16.06
N ASP A 93 1.57 17.13 -16.57
CA ASP A 93 1.15 17.61 -17.90
C ASP A 93 1.76 16.78 -19.03
N GLU A 94 3.04 16.37 -18.90
CA GLU A 94 3.75 15.68 -19.97
C GLU A 94 3.43 14.18 -20.04
N TYR A 95 3.23 13.50 -18.90
CA TYR A 95 3.11 12.04 -18.87
C TYR A 95 1.78 11.56 -18.27
N THR A 96 1.40 12.08 -17.11
CA THR A 96 0.28 11.53 -16.33
C THR A 96 -1.06 11.77 -17.01
N PHE A 97 -1.33 13.00 -17.45
CA PHE A 97 -2.61 13.33 -18.06
C PHE A 97 -2.78 12.63 -19.42
N PRO A 98 -1.79 12.62 -20.34
CA PRO A 98 -1.91 11.85 -21.58
C PRO A 98 -2.15 10.35 -21.34
N ALA A 99 -1.50 9.73 -20.38
CA ALA A 99 -1.70 8.32 -20.05
C ALA A 99 -3.13 8.01 -19.59
N GLY A 100 -3.84 8.98 -19.01
CA GLY A 100 -5.20 8.79 -18.49
C GLY A 100 -6.29 8.69 -19.58
N GLU A 101 -6.06 9.19 -20.79
CA GLU A 101 -7.08 9.30 -21.87
C GLU A 101 -7.62 7.92 -22.30
N ALA A 102 -6.72 6.96 -22.52
CA ALA A 102 -7.07 5.62 -23.03
C ALA A 102 -7.97 4.81 -22.09
N PHE A 103 -8.04 5.16 -20.82
CA PHE A 103 -8.86 4.47 -19.79
C PHE A 103 -10.36 4.72 -19.93
N SER A 104 -10.80 5.50 -20.90
CA SER A 104 -12.19 5.56 -21.35
C SER A 104 -12.65 4.24 -22.00
N SER A 105 -11.74 3.45 -22.62
CA SER A 105 -12.00 2.10 -23.09
C SER A 105 -11.91 1.09 -21.93
N ILE A 106 -12.99 0.31 -21.76
CA ILE A 106 -13.05 -0.75 -20.76
C ILE A 106 -12.06 -1.88 -21.06
N GLU A 107 -11.84 -2.23 -22.34
CA GLU A 107 -10.92 -3.26 -22.79
C GLU A 107 -9.48 -2.88 -22.44
N TYR A 108 -9.07 -1.65 -22.79
CA TYR A 108 -7.76 -1.14 -22.45
C TYR A 108 -7.54 -1.10 -20.92
N ALA A 109 -8.52 -0.56 -20.20
CA ALA A 109 -8.46 -0.50 -18.74
C ALA A 109 -8.35 -1.89 -18.10
N GLN A 110 -9.02 -2.91 -18.65
CA GLN A 110 -8.90 -4.30 -18.17
C GLN A 110 -7.52 -4.90 -18.44
N ASP A 111 -6.92 -4.63 -19.60
CA ASP A 111 -5.59 -5.14 -19.93
C ASP A 111 -4.53 -4.55 -18.97
N ILE A 112 -4.59 -3.23 -18.72
CA ILE A 112 -3.70 -2.58 -17.75
C ILE A 112 -4.00 -3.06 -16.31
N ALA A 113 -5.26 -3.26 -15.94
CA ALA A 113 -5.61 -3.78 -14.61
C ALA A 113 -5.06 -5.21 -14.39
N ARG A 114 -5.09 -6.07 -15.42
CA ARG A 114 -4.48 -7.41 -15.34
C ARG A 114 -2.96 -7.34 -15.18
N PHE A 115 -2.30 -6.46 -15.94
CA PHE A 115 -0.87 -6.20 -15.77
C PHE A 115 -0.56 -5.72 -14.35
N PHE A 116 -1.29 -4.71 -13.88
CA PHE A 116 -1.11 -4.09 -12.58
C PHE A 116 -1.26 -5.10 -11.43
N VAL A 117 -2.35 -5.87 -11.41
CA VAL A 117 -2.60 -6.87 -10.37
C VAL A 117 -1.53 -7.98 -10.40
N LYS A 118 -1.07 -8.41 -11.59
CA LYS A 118 0.04 -9.37 -11.72
C LYS A 118 1.33 -8.82 -11.13
N GLU A 119 1.67 -7.56 -11.39
CA GLU A 119 2.87 -6.95 -10.81
C GLU A 119 2.74 -6.76 -9.29
N LEU A 120 1.57 -6.41 -8.77
CA LEU A 120 1.33 -6.34 -7.32
C LEU A 120 1.62 -7.69 -6.65
N VAL A 121 0.98 -8.78 -7.12
CA VAL A 121 1.16 -10.10 -6.49
C VAL A 121 2.57 -10.65 -6.68
N LYS A 122 3.24 -10.36 -7.80
CA LYS A 122 4.65 -10.69 -8.03
C LYS A 122 5.56 -10.00 -7.02
N ASN A 123 5.23 -8.79 -6.60
CA ASN A 123 5.96 -8.02 -5.59
C ASN A 123 5.49 -8.29 -4.15
N GLY A 124 4.55 -9.22 -3.94
CA GLY A 124 4.07 -9.61 -2.62
C GLY A 124 3.00 -8.67 -2.03
N THR A 125 2.47 -7.74 -2.83
CA THR A 125 1.39 -6.85 -2.40
C THR A 125 0.04 -7.57 -2.57
N THR A 126 -0.70 -7.72 -1.46
CA THR A 126 -1.99 -8.41 -1.41
C THR A 126 -3.16 -7.46 -1.19
N THR A 127 -2.87 -6.21 -0.83
CA THR A 127 -3.86 -5.14 -0.64
C THR A 127 -3.27 -3.83 -1.13
N CYS A 128 -4.06 -3.00 -1.83
CA CYS A 128 -3.61 -1.66 -2.18
C CYS A 128 -4.74 -0.63 -2.13
N VAL A 129 -4.34 0.66 -2.00
CA VAL A 129 -5.20 1.83 -2.15
C VAL A 129 -4.81 2.51 -3.46
N ALA A 130 -5.65 2.34 -4.48
CA ALA A 130 -5.31 2.68 -5.86
C ALA A 130 -6.11 3.86 -6.41
N TYR A 131 -5.41 4.75 -7.10
CA TYR A 131 -6.02 5.75 -7.96
C TYR A 131 -6.35 5.13 -9.32
N ALA A 132 -7.60 5.27 -9.76
CA ALA A 132 -8.01 5.00 -11.13
C ALA A 132 -7.87 6.28 -12.00
N THR A 133 -8.78 6.48 -12.96
CA THR A 133 -8.88 7.74 -13.73
C THR A 133 -10.24 8.40 -13.51
N VAL A 134 -10.53 9.47 -14.23
CA VAL A 134 -11.86 10.11 -14.20
C VAL A 134 -12.95 9.24 -14.85
N HIS A 135 -12.56 8.23 -15.61
CA HIS A 135 -13.49 7.36 -16.36
C HIS A 135 -14.02 6.24 -15.46
N PRO A 136 -15.35 6.08 -15.27
CA PRO A 136 -15.94 4.96 -14.52
C PRO A 136 -15.48 3.58 -14.99
N ALA A 137 -15.22 3.44 -16.30
CA ALA A 137 -14.70 2.20 -16.89
C ALA A 137 -13.40 1.73 -16.23
N SER A 138 -12.50 2.66 -15.87
CA SER A 138 -11.22 2.33 -15.23
C SER A 138 -11.41 1.70 -13.85
N VAL A 139 -12.36 2.18 -13.07
CA VAL A 139 -12.69 1.63 -11.74
C VAL A 139 -13.33 0.25 -11.87
N THR A 140 -14.31 0.12 -12.79
CA THR A 140 -14.98 -1.14 -13.07
C THR A 140 -13.99 -2.22 -13.53
N ALA A 141 -13.05 -1.87 -14.40
CA ALA A 141 -11.99 -2.75 -14.86
C ALA A 141 -11.11 -3.25 -13.69
N LEU A 142 -10.64 -2.32 -12.85
CA LEU A 142 -9.77 -2.66 -11.73
C LEU A 142 -10.47 -3.58 -10.72
N PHE A 143 -11.69 -3.25 -10.29
CA PHE A 143 -12.44 -4.07 -9.34
C PHE A 143 -12.84 -5.44 -9.91
N SER A 144 -13.15 -5.52 -11.21
CA SER A 144 -13.43 -6.79 -11.87
C SER A 144 -12.22 -7.73 -11.81
N VAL A 145 -11.03 -7.23 -12.18
CA VAL A 145 -9.79 -8.01 -12.13
C VAL A 145 -9.42 -8.37 -10.68
N ALA A 146 -9.55 -7.43 -9.73
CA ALA A 146 -9.32 -7.70 -8.31
C ALA A 146 -10.18 -8.86 -7.80
N THR A 147 -11.43 -8.92 -8.25
CA THR A 147 -12.37 -9.99 -7.88
C THR A 147 -11.92 -11.36 -8.42
N GLU A 148 -11.34 -11.43 -9.63
CA GLU A 148 -10.76 -12.66 -10.18
C GLU A 148 -9.67 -13.26 -9.29
N TYR A 149 -8.85 -12.38 -8.66
CA TYR A 149 -7.78 -12.73 -7.71
C TYR A 149 -8.26 -12.85 -6.25
N ASN A 150 -9.52 -12.47 -5.96
CA ASN A 150 -10.01 -12.28 -4.60
C ASN A 150 -9.12 -11.31 -3.77
N MET A 151 -8.52 -10.32 -4.44
CA MET A 151 -7.62 -9.34 -3.85
C MET A 151 -8.42 -8.25 -3.12
N CYS A 152 -7.89 -7.75 -2.02
CA CYS A 152 -8.46 -6.58 -1.34
C CYS A 152 -7.95 -5.31 -2.03
N ILE A 153 -8.84 -4.60 -2.73
CA ILE A 153 -8.51 -3.33 -3.37
C ILE A 153 -9.43 -2.22 -2.88
N LEU A 154 -8.82 -1.12 -2.47
CA LEU A 154 -9.48 0.13 -2.16
C LEU A 154 -9.24 1.06 -3.35
N ALA A 155 -10.26 1.48 -4.09
CA ALA A 155 -10.09 2.31 -5.28
C ALA A 155 -11.31 3.20 -5.54
N GLY A 156 -11.13 4.22 -6.36
CA GLY A 156 -12.24 5.06 -6.77
C GLY A 156 -11.93 5.93 -7.98
N LYS A 157 -12.99 6.45 -8.57
CA LYS A 157 -12.93 7.38 -9.70
C LYS A 157 -12.27 8.68 -9.25
N VAL A 158 -11.25 9.11 -9.97
CA VAL A 158 -10.62 10.41 -9.78
C VAL A 158 -11.61 11.52 -10.13
N MET A 159 -11.69 12.53 -9.28
CA MET A 159 -12.52 13.71 -9.45
C MET A 159 -11.64 14.90 -9.84
N MET A 160 -11.82 15.43 -11.04
CA MET A 160 -11.15 16.63 -11.55
C MET A 160 -12.15 17.46 -12.39
N ASN A 161 -12.21 18.77 -12.14
CA ASN A 161 -13.11 19.68 -12.87
C ASN A 161 -12.47 21.04 -13.18
N ARG A 162 -11.16 21.18 -13.01
CA ARG A 162 -10.35 22.33 -13.42
C ARG A 162 -8.88 21.95 -13.60
N ASN A 163 -8.09 22.79 -14.27
CA ASN A 163 -6.64 22.66 -14.41
C ASN A 163 -6.18 21.25 -14.85
N ALA A 164 -6.95 20.64 -15.74
CA ALA A 164 -6.64 19.37 -16.40
C ALA A 164 -7.16 19.43 -17.84
N PRO A 165 -6.67 18.58 -18.75
CA PRO A 165 -7.21 18.51 -20.11
C PRO A 165 -8.69 18.16 -20.13
N ASP A 166 -9.45 18.68 -21.10
CA ASP A 166 -10.89 18.48 -21.20
C ASP A 166 -11.32 16.99 -21.16
N TYR A 167 -10.52 16.11 -21.76
CA TYR A 167 -10.78 14.66 -21.78
C TYR A 167 -10.57 13.97 -20.41
N LEU A 168 -10.03 14.68 -19.42
CA LEU A 168 -9.87 14.23 -18.04
C LEU A 168 -10.65 15.09 -17.02
N MET A 169 -11.60 15.88 -17.47
CA MET A 169 -12.46 16.67 -16.60
C MET A 169 -13.89 16.14 -16.60
N ASP A 170 -14.52 16.20 -15.45
CA ASP A 170 -15.97 16.02 -15.28
C ASP A 170 -16.58 17.29 -14.70
N THR A 171 -17.91 17.41 -14.78
CA THR A 171 -18.62 18.42 -13.98
C THR A 171 -18.74 17.92 -12.54
N THR A 172 -18.87 18.82 -11.56
CA THR A 172 -19.13 18.44 -10.17
C THR A 172 -20.33 17.50 -10.04
N HIS A 173 -21.41 17.78 -10.78
CA HIS A 173 -22.63 16.98 -10.74
C HIS A 173 -22.43 15.59 -11.37
N GLN A 174 -21.84 15.50 -12.56
CA GLN A 174 -21.62 14.21 -13.22
C GLN A 174 -20.62 13.36 -12.41
N GLY A 175 -19.54 13.96 -11.91
CA GLY A 175 -18.57 13.27 -11.06
C GLY A 175 -19.19 12.70 -9.79
N GLU A 176 -20.14 13.42 -9.16
CA GLU A 176 -20.87 12.92 -8.00
C GLU A 176 -21.78 11.73 -8.37
N LEU A 177 -22.54 11.83 -9.49
CA LEU A 177 -23.42 10.75 -9.96
C LEU A 177 -22.63 9.48 -10.29
N ASP A 178 -21.51 9.62 -10.99
CA ASP A 178 -20.64 8.49 -11.33
C ASP A 178 -20.05 7.81 -10.07
N CYS A 179 -19.57 8.62 -9.11
CA CYS A 179 -19.06 8.08 -7.84
C CYS A 179 -20.17 7.33 -7.09
N ARG A 180 -21.37 7.88 -7.02
CA ARG A 180 -22.54 7.28 -6.37
C ARG A 180 -22.88 5.91 -6.99
N SER A 181 -22.97 5.84 -8.31
CA SER A 181 -23.20 4.58 -9.02
C SER A 181 -22.10 3.54 -8.72
N LEU A 182 -20.83 3.97 -8.75
CA LEU A 182 -19.70 3.07 -8.48
C LEU A 182 -19.64 2.60 -7.01
N ILE A 183 -20.05 3.44 -6.04
CA ILE A 183 -20.20 3.04 -4.64
C ILE A 183 -21.26 1.93 -4.52
N GLU A 184 -22.44 2.15 -5.08
CA GLU A 184 -23.55 1.19 -5.04
C GLU A 184 -23.18 -0.13 -5.76
N ASP A 185 -22.35 -0.05 -6.81
CA ASP A 185 -21.93 -1.21 -7.58
C ASP A 185 -20.79 -1.99 -6.92
N TRP A 186 -19.88 -1.35 -6.19
CA TRP A 186 -18.61 -1.99 -5.82
C TRP A 186 -18.24 -1.94 -4.34
N ASP A 187 -18.72 -0.96 -3.55
CA ASP A 187 -18.34 -0.89 -2.14
C ASP A 187 -18.89 -2.09 -1.36
N GLY A 188 -17.98 -2.79 -0.67
CA GLY A 188 -18.32 -4.00 0.09
C GLY A 188 -18.61 -5.24 -0.75
N LYS A 189 -18.48 -5.21 -2.09
CA LYS A 189 -18.61 -6.40 -2.94
C LYS A 189 -17.30 -7.20 -2.92
N GLY A 190 -17.37 -8.42 -2.38
CA GLY A 190 -16.19 -9.25 -2.16
C GLY A 190 -15.24 -8.60 -1.16
N ARG A 191 -14.05 -8.23 -1.63
CA ARG A 191 -13.03 -7.55 -0.83
C ARG A 191 -12.71 -6.13 -1.33
N ASN A 192 -13.58 -5.58 -2.18
CA ASN A 192 -13.45 -4.24 -2.73
C ASN A 192 -14.00 -3.20 -1.77
N HIS A 193 -13.34 -2.04 -1.69
CA HIS A 193 -13.78 -0.87 -0.94
C HIS A 193 -13.70 0.38 -1.83
N TYR A 194 -14.76 1.18 -1.84
CA TYR A 194 -14.74 2.40 -2.63
C TYR A 194 -14.00 3.53 -1.91
N VAL A 195 -13.24 4.31 -2.67
CA VAL A 195 -12.49 5.48 -2.18
C VAL A 195 -12.92 6.72 -2.95
N ILE A 196 -13.49 7.70 -2.27
CA ILE A 196 -13.80 9.00 -2.86
C ILE A 196 -12.48 9.71 -3.11
N THR A 197 -12.22 10.05 -4.39
CA THR A 197 -10.86 10.37 -4.85
C THR A 197 -10.80 11.75 -5.55
N PRO A 198 -10.97 12.89 -4.86
CA PRO A 198 -10.52 14.15 -5.43
C PRO A 198 -8.99 14.08 -5.59
N ARG A 199 -8.48 14.24 -6.84
CA ARG A 199 -7.06 14.04 -7.07
C ARG A 199 -6.21 14.91 -6.16
N PHE A 200 -6.44 16.22 -6.19
CA PHE A 200 -5.87 17.22 -5.29
C PHE A 200 -6.55 18.59 -5.51
N ALA A 201 -6.32 19.54 -4.60
CA ALA A 201 -7.02 20.82 -4.63
C ALA A 201 -6.71 21.70 -5.86
N ILE A 202 -5.64 21.43 -6.63
CA ILE A 202 -5.35 22.12 -7.89
C ILE A 202 -6.39 21.76 -8.96
N THR A 203 -6.73 20.48 -9.09
CA THR A 203 -7.63 19.99 -10.15
C THR A 203 -9.10 19.88 -9.74
N SER A 204 -9.42 20.18 -8.46
CA SER A 204 -10.80 20.18 -7.96
C SER A 204 -11.21 21.57 -7.46
N THR A 205 -12.34 22.07 -7.94
CA THR A 205 -12.91 23.32 -7.40
C THR A 205 -13.41 23.12 -5.96
N PRO A 206 -13.54 24.20 -5.15
CA PRO A 206 -14.13 24.11 -3.81
C PRO A 206 -15.51 23.43 -3.79
N ASP A 207 -16.31 23.60 -4.84
CA ASP A 207 -17.64 22.97 -4.94
C ASP A 207 -17.53 21.46 -5.19
N GLN A 208 -16.54 20.98 -5.98
CA GLN A 208 -16.27 19.56 -6.16
C GLN A 208 -15.73 18.93 -4.88
N LEU A 209 -14.81 19.59 -4.16
CA LEU A 209 -14.32 19.12 -2.87
C LEU A 209 -15.45 18.99 -1.84
N LYS A 210 -16.34 19.99 -1.75
CA LYS A 210 -17.53 19.92 -0.86
C LYS A 210 -18.50 18.81 -1.28
N SER A 211 -18.67 18.57 -2.59
CA SER A 211 -19.47 17.45 -3.10
C SER A 211 -18.88 16.11 -2.66
N ALA A 212 -17.56 15.94 -2.77
CA ALA A 212 -16.85 14.75 -2.27
C ALA A 212 -17.05 14.55 -0.75
N GLY A 213 -16.98 15.62 0.05
CA GLY A 213 -17.23 15.55 1.50
C GLY A 213 -18.67 15.17 1.84
N ARG A 214 -19.66 15.72 1.11
CA ARG A 214 -21.08 15.31 1.28
C ARG A 214 -21.30 13.84 0.91
N LEU A 215 -20.66 13.39 -0.17
CA LEU A 215 -20.75 12.00 -0.61
C LEU A 215 -20.18 11.04 0.46
N HIS A 216 -19.04 11.37 1.08
CA HIS A 216 -18.50 10.60 2.19
C HIS A 216 -19.44 10.60 3.41
N ALA A 217 -20.04 11.73 3.74
CA ALA A 217 -21.00 11.82 4.85
C ALA A 217 -22.26 10.96 4.61
N GLU A 218 -22.67 10.80 3.36
CA GLU A 218 -23.79 9.93 2.97
C GLU A 218 -23.41 8.44 2.94
N TYR A 219 -22.14 8.14 2.53
CA TYR A 219 -21.58 6.77 2.47
C TYR A 219 -20.38 6.64 3.42
N PRO A 220 -20.59 6.58 4.74
CA PRO A 220 -19.51 6.64 5.74
C PRO A 220 -18.61 5.39 5.77
N SER A 221 -18.98 4.30 5.09
CA SER A 221 -18.15 3.13 4.88
C SER A 221 -16.97 3.37 3.92
N THR A 222 -17.13 4.35 3.02
CA THR A 222 -16.11 4.69 2.02
C THR A 222 -14.86 5.29 2.66
N TYR A 223 -13.77 5.28 1.91
CA TYR A 223 -12.56 6.02 2.27
C TYR A 223 -12.48 7.31 1.43
N ILE A 224 -11.52 8.14 1.79
CA ILE A 224 -11.13 9.33 1.03
C ILE A 224 -9.64 9.18 0.71
N GLN A 225 -9.21 9.52 -0.50
CA GLN A 225 -7.80 9.67 -0.82
C GLN A 225 -7.56 10.94 -1.64
N THR A 226 -6.44 11.61 -1.38
CA THR A 226 -5.99 12.80 -2.09
C THR A 226 -4.50 13.02 -1.89
N HIS A 227 -3.88 13.91 -2.68
CA HIS A 227 -2.51 14.35 -2.47
C HIS A 227 -2.48 15.57 -1.57
N LEU A 228 -1.45 15.68 -0.74
CA LEU A 228 -1.31 16.79 0.21
C LEU A 228 0.16 17.18 0.38
N SER A 229 0.47 18.44 0.12
CA SER A 229 1.75 19.09 0.47
C SER A 229 2.98 18.29 0.03
N GLU A 230 2.94 17.78 -1.20
CA GLU A 230 4.04 17.04 -1.80
C GLU A 230 5.19 17.98 -2.18
N ASN A 231 4.87 19.11 -2.83
CA ASN A 231 5.84 20.04 -3.43
C ASN A 231 5.52 21.49 -3.03
N LEU A 232 6.54 22.31 -2.84
CA LEU A 232 6.35 23.73 -2.45
C LEU A 232 5.57 24.53 -3.50
N GLY A 233 5.82 24.30 -4.79
CA GLY A 233 5.06 24.94 -5.87
C GLY A 233 3.60 24.50 -5.92
N GLU A 234 3.32 23.25 -5.55
CA GLU A 234 1.95 22.76 -5.37
C GLU A 234 1.22 23.52 -4.26
N ILE A 235 1.86 23.69 -3.08
CA ILE A 235 1.30 24.41 -1.94
C ILE A 235 1.00 25.87 -2.31
N GLU A 236 1.94 26.58 -2.95
CA GLU A 236 1.75 27.94 -3.42
C GLU A 236 0.55 28.05 -4.38
N SER A 237 0.43 27.11 -5.31
CA SER A 237 -0.67 27.05 -6.25
C SER A 237 -2.02 26.85 -5.56
N VAL A 238 -2.10 25.94 -4.59
CA VAL A 238 -3.34 25.69 -3.82
C VAL A 238 -3.74 26.91 -3.00
N LEU A 239 -2.82 27.54 -2.30
CA LEU A 239 -3.13 28.71 -1.48
C LEU A 239 -3.56 29.92 -2.34
N SER A 240 -3.04 30.03 -3.56
CA SER A 240 -3.51 31.01 -4.54
C SER A 240 -4.92 30.72 -5.05
N LEU A 241 -5.24 29.47 -5.32
CA LEU A 241 -6.57 29.02 -5.84
C LEU A 241 -7.64 29.00 -4.74
N CYS A 242 -7.24 28.89 -3.46
CA CYS A 242 -8.12 28.78 -2.31
C CYS A 242 -7.80 29.85 -1.25
N PRO A 243 -7.94 31.14 -1.55
CA PRO A 243 -7.57 32.21 -0.63
C PRO A 243 -8.42 32.15 0.66
N GLY A 244 -7.80 32.55 1.78
CA GLY A 244 -8.47 32.61 3.08
C GLY A 244 -8.43 31.29 3.87
N HIS A 245 -7.63 30.31 3.42
CA HIS A 245 -7.27 29.12 4.19
C HIS A 245 -5.88 29.33 4.83
N ALA A 246 -5.68 28.79 6.04
CA ALA A 246 -4.43 28.93 6.78
C ALA A 246 -3.30 28.07 6.17
N ASP A 247 -3.66 26.91 5.62
CA ASP A 247 -2.74 25.95 5.00
C ASP A 247 -3.49 25.05 4.00
N TYR A 248 -2.77 24.14 3.37
CA TYR A 248 -3.32 23.25 2.36
C TYR A 248 -4.33 22.25 2.96
N LEU A 249 -4.05 21.68 4.12
CA LEU A 249 -4.95 20.71 4.77
C LEU A 249 -6.30 21.37 5.14
N GLU A 250 -6.31 22.66 5.50
CA GLU A 250 -7.55 23.36 5.84
C GLU A 250 -8.54 23.41 4.65
N VAL A 251 -8.05 23.39 3.40
CA VAL A 251 -8.91 23.30 2.21
C VAL A 251 -9.72 22.00 2.25
N TYR A 252 -9.11 20.89 2.58
CA TYR A 252 -9.78 19.60 2.72
C TYR A 252 -10.64 19.53 3.98
N GLU A 253 -10.14 20.05 5.10
CA GLU A 253 -10.89 20.09 6.37
C GLU A 253 -12.24 20.83 6.22
N ARG A 254 -12.23 22.02 5.62
CA ARG A 254 -13.47 22.80 5.37
C ARG A 254 -14.40 22.16 4.35
N ALA A 255 -13.90 21.28 3.52
CA ALA A 255 -14.70 20.50 2.57
C ALA A 255 -15.28 19.21 3.18
N GLY A 256 -14.97 18.88 4.44
CA GLY A 256 -15.39 17.63 5.10
C GLY A 256 -14.60 16.39 4.67
N LEU A 257 -13.38 16.60 4.17
CA LEU A 257 -12.50 15.52 3.66
C LEU A 257 -11.39 15.12 4.65
N LEU A 258 -11.40 15.63 5.87
CA LEU A 258 -10.46 15.25 6.94
C LEU A 258 -11.17 14.41 8.00
N THR A 259 -11.04 13.11 7.89
CA THR A 259 -11.66 12.10 8.78
C THR A 259 -10.64 11.01 9.14
N ASP A 260 -11.04 10.07 9.98
CA ASP A 260 -10.23 8.88 10.30
C ASP A 260 -10.15 7.84 9.17
N ARG A 261 -10.86 8.07 8.05
CA ARG A 261 -10.83 7.30 6.81
C ARG A 261 -10.18 8.04 5.64
N SER A 262 -9.52 9.17 5.93
CA SER A 262 -8.84 9.98 4.90
C SER A 262 -7.38 9.62 4.78
N ILE A 263 -6.93 9.35 3.55
CA ILE A 263 -5.57 8.96 3.19
C ILE A 263 -4.95 10.08 2.36
N PHE A 264 -3.87 10.66 2.86
CA PHE A 264 -3.17 11.76 2.22
C PHE A 264 -1.82 11.27 1.70
N GLY A 265 -1.62 11.32 0.39
CA GLY A 265 -0.35 11.00 -0.24
C GLY A 265 0.72 12.03 0.08
N HIS A 266 1.98 11.60 0.23
CA HIS A 266 3.21 12.37 0.39
C HIS A 266 3.37 13.12 1.70
N CYS A 267 2.66 14.22 1.90
CA CYS A 267 2.71 15.05 3.13
C CYS A 267 4.13 15.52 3.49
N VAL A 268 4.95 15.87 2.49
CA VAL A 268 6.39 16.18 2.68
C VAL A 268 6.59 17.50 3.43
N HIS A 269 5.76 18.50 3.14
CA HIS A 269 5.92 19.88 3.63
C HIS A 269 4.78 20.32 4.54
N LEU A 270 4.43 19.48 5.52
CA LEU A 270 3.38 19.82 6.50
C LEU A 270 3.87 20.84 7.53
N THR A 271 2.98 21.72 7.92
CA THR A 271 3.13 22.61 9.08
C THR A 271 2.79 21.87 10.39
N ASP A 272 3.21 22.44 11.54
CA ASP A 272 2.84 21.91 12.86
C ASP A 272 1.32 21.80 13.06
N ARG A 273 0.54 22.77 12.50
CA ARG A 273 -0.91 22.73 12.55
C ARG A 273 -1.46 21.53 11.80
N GLU A 274 -0.97 21.27 10.60
CA GLU A 274 -1.43 20.15 9.75
C GLU A 274 -1.11 18.80 10.40
N TYR A 275 0.11 18.61 10.93
CA TYR A 275 0.45 17.42 11.71
C TYR A 275 -0.50 17.21 12.90
N LYS A 276 -0.75 18.27 13.67
CA LYS A 276 -1.64 18.24 14.82
C LYS A 276 -3.06 17.85 14.41
N ARG A 277 -3.60 18.45 13.35
CA ARG A 277 -4.96 18.13 12.87
C ARG A 277 -5.08 16.71 12.37
N LEU A 278 -4.08 16.20 11.62
CA LEU A 278 -4.03 14.80 11.18
C LEU A 278 -4.02 13.84 12.38
N GLY A 279 -3.23 14.13 13.42
CA GLY A 279 -3.20 13.29 14.63
C GLY A 279 -4.53 13.30 15.40
N GLU A 280 -5.15 14.49 15.56
CA GLU A 280 -6.42 14.63 16.28
C GLU A 280 -7.61 13.97 15.57
N THR A 281 -7.64 14.00 14.24
CA THR A 281 -8.75 13.47 13.42
C THR A 281 -8.53 12.02 13.01
N GLY A 282 -7.31 11.50 13.22
CA GLY A 282 -6.94 10.16 12.77
C GLY A 282 -6.72 10.07 11.26
N GLY A 283 -6.40 11.17 10.57
CA GLY A 283 -5.99 11.16 9.18
C GLY A 283 -4.75 10.29 8.96
N ILE A 284 -4.61 9.71 7.77
CA ILE A 284 -3.56 8.75 7.43
C ILE A 284 -2.60 9.39 6.45
N ILE A 285 -1.30 9.33 6.72
CA ILE A 285 -0.26 9.70 5.76
C ILE A 285 0.24 8.46 5.03
N ALA A 286 0.17 8.46 3.71
CA ALA A 286 0.83 7.50 2.84
C ALA A 286 2.19 8.09 2.41
N HIS A 287 3.28 7.68 3.05
CA HIS A 287 4.62 8.12 2.71
C HIS A 287 5.14 7.41 1.46
N CYS A 288 5.46 8.19 0.42
CA CYS A 288 5.86 7.75 -0.92
C CYS A 288 7.35 8.05 -1.19
N PRO A 289 8.31 7.40 -0.51
CA PRO A 289 9.72 7.82 -0.55
C PRO A 289 10.34 7.77 -1.94
N THR A 290 10.02 6.76 -2.75
CA THR A 290 10.59 6.61 -4.09
C THR A 290 10.17 7.73 -5.03
N SER A 291 8.90 8.12 -4.98
CA SER A 291 8.34 9.21 -5.77
C SER A 291 8.86 10.58 -5.30
N ASN A 292 8.83 10.82 -3.99
CA ASN A 292 9.32 12.09 -3.43
C ASN A 292 10.78 12.38 -3.82
N LEU A 293 11.62 11.34 -3.84
CA LEU A 293 13.01 11.45 -4.26
C LEU A 293 13.14 11.61 -5.79
N PHE A 294 12.34 10.87 -6.56
CA PHE A 294 12.37 10.89 -8.01
C PHE A 294 11.98 12.25 -8.61
N LEU A 295 10.91 12.86 -8.06
CA LEU A 295 10.44 14.19 -8.48
C LEU A 295 11.15 15.35 -7.76
N GLY A 296 12.05 15.05 -6.80
CA GLY A 296 12.72 16.08 -6.01
C GLY A 296 11.77 16.85 -5.09
N SER A 297 10.68 16.23 -4.65
CA SER A 297 9.67 16.85 -3.76
C SER A 297 10.22 17.16 -2.39
N GLY A 298 11.10 16.32 -1.83
CA GLY A 298 11.75 16.54 -0.53
C GLY A 298 11.81 15.29 0.34
N LEU A 299 12.14 15.48 1.62
CA LEU A 299 12.33 14.42 2.61
C LEU A 299 11.22 14.50 3.67
N PHE A 300 10.31 13.52 3.65
CA PHE A 300 9.26 13.40 4.68
C PHE A 300 9.87 13.09 6.06
N ASP A 301 9.44 13.80 7.10
CA ASP A 301 9.92 13.57 8.48
C ASP A 301 8.97 12.67 9.29
N MET A 302 9.36 11.40 9.40
CA MET A 302 8.61 10.38 10.16
C MET A 302 8.60 10.68 11.66
N ARG A 303 9.65 11.37 12.20
CA ARG A 303 9.74 11.71 13.61
C ARG A 303 8.66 12.70 13.99
N GLU A 304 8.44 13.73 13.17
CA GLU A 304 7.38 14.70 13.41
C GLU A 304 6.00 14.05 13.30
N ALA A 305 5.76 13.20 12.31
CA ALA A 305 4.51 12.46 12.22
C ALA A 305 4.25 11.59 13.47
N ASN A 306 5.26 10.86 13.94
CA ASN A 306 5.18 10.07 15.17
C ASN A 306 4.94 10.94 16.42
N ARG A 307 5.60 12.12 16.51
CA ARG A 307 5.44 13.06 17.62
C ARG A 307 4.00 13.55 17.80
N TYR A 308 3.31 13.75 16.68
CA TYR A 308 1.90 14.16 16.69
C TYR A 308 0.91 12.99 16.69
N GLY A 309 1.39 11.74 16.78
CA GLY A 309 0.56 10.53 16.78
C GLY A 309 -0.16 10.27 15.46
N VAL A 310 0.37 10.79 14.34
CA VAL A 310 -0.24 10.61 13.02
C VAL A 310 -0.02 9.18 12.53
N ARG A 311 -1.08 8.53 12.06
CA ARG A 311 -1.00 7.22 11.44
C ARG A 311 -0.26 7.32 10.12
N THR A 312 0.90 6.68 10.01
CA THR A 312 1.73 6.67 8.80
C THR A 312 1.90 5.28 8.23
N THR A 313 1.81 5.17 6.93
CA THR A 313 2.01 3.94 6.13
C THR A 313 3.10 4.18 5.10
N LEU A 314 3.58 3.12 4.43
CA LEU A 314 4.46 3.22 3.28
C LEU A 314 3.69 2.92 2.00
N ALA A 315 4.09 3.59 0.92
CA ALA A 315 3.44 3.48 -0.37
C ALA A 315 4.44 3.60 -1.53
N THR A 316 4.15 2.91 -2.63
CA THR A 316 5.02 2.91 -3.81
C THR A 316 4.84 4.14 -4.67
N ASP A 317 3.60 4.61 -4.81
CA ASP A 317 3.21 5.68 -5.73
C ASP A 317 3.69 5.44 -7.18
N VAL A 318 3.54 4.20 -7.68
CA VAL A 318 3.70 3.94 -9.12
C VAL A 318 2.70 4.82 -9.88
N GLY A 319 3.06 5.67 -10.83
CA GLY A 319 4.17 5.78 -11.78
C GLY A 319 5.32 6.75 -11.44
N ALA A 320 5.16 7.81 -10.63
CA ALA A 320 6.33 8.59 -10.19
C ALA A 320 7.20 7.77 -9.24
N GLY A 321 6.61 6.91 -8.45
CA GLY A 321 7.32 5.87 -7.73
C GLY A 321 7.96 4.85 -8.68
N THR A 322 9.24 4.58 -8.46
CA THR A 322 10.11 3.89 -9.43
C THR A 322 10.06 2.35 -9.35
N SER A 323 9.19 1.77 -8.51
CA SER A 323 9.09 0.32 -8.31
C SER A 323 7.77 -0.10 -7.69
N PHE A 324 7.22 -1.24 -8.10
CA PHE A 324 6.14 -1.95 -7.42
C PHE A 324 6.59 -2.63 -6.11
N SER A 325 7.90 -2.71 -5.85
CA SER A 325 8.44 -3.46 -4.72
C SER A 325 8.37 -2.67 -3.42
N MET A 326 7.59 -3.19 -2.46
CA MET A 326 7.57 -2.65 -1.10
C MET A 326 8.92 -2.79 -0.39
N TRP A 327 9.76 -3.78 -0.75
CA TRP A 327 11.14 -3.86 -0.24
C TRP A 327 11.97 -2.64 -0.65
N ARG A 328 11.89 -2.23 -1.92
CA ARG A 328 12.56 -1.01 -2.41
C ARG A 328 12.01 0.23 -1.73
N THR A 329 10.69 0.32 -1.58
CA THR A 329 10.03 1.42 -0.87
C THR A 329 10.52 1.53 0.58
N MET A 330 10.61 0.40 1.30
CA MET A 330 11.18 0.35 2.66
C MET A 330 12.66 0.78 2.68
N GLY A 331 13.44 0.40 1.66
CA GLY A 331 14.84 0.81 1.53
C GLY A 331 15.02 2.32 1.31
N GLU A 332 14.19 2.94 0.47
CA GLU A 332 14.20 4.39 0.26
C GLU A 332 13.67 5.13 1.51
N ALA A 333 12.61 4.63 2.15
CA ALA A 333 12.14 5.19 3.43
C ALA A 333 13.26 5.21 4.47
N TYR A 334 14.00 4.11 4.61
CA TYR A 334 15.16 4.04 5.52
C TYR A 334 16.20 5.14 5.22
N LYS A 335 16.58 5.32 3.94
CA LYS A 335 17.57 6.33 3.54
C LYS A 335 17.08 7.75 3.82
N VAL A 336 15.81 8.05 3.51
CA VAL A 336 15.17 9.35 3.82
C VAL A 336 15.22 9.62 5.33
N GLN A 337 14.84 8.61 6.13
CA GLN A 337 14.82 8.78 7.58
C GLN A 337 16.24 8.89 8.18
N GLN A 338 17.24 8.22 7.62
CA GLN A 338 18.64 8.42 8.01
C GLN A 338 19.11 9.86 7.78
N LEU A 339 18.74 10.47 6.65
CA LEU A 339 19.05 11.88 6.37
C LEU A 339 18.36 12.84 7.36
N ASN A 340 17.16 12.48 7.83
CA ASN A 340 16.44 13.21 8.88
C ASN A 340 16.94 12.87 10.30
N GLY A 341 17.96 12.00 10.44
CA GLY A 341 18.48 11.56 11.75
C GLY A 341 17.51 10.71 12.56
N TYR A 342 16.61 9.97 11.90
CA TYR A 342 15.68 9.05 12.51
C TYR A 342 16.05 7.59 12.15
N PRO A 343 16.44 6.75 13.14
CA PRO A 343 16.92 5.39 12.87
C PRO A 343 15.75 4.40 12.67
N MET A 344 15.08 4.47 11.53
CA MET A 344 13.98 3.56 11.20
C MET A 344 14.44 2.10 11.16
N THR A 345 13.83 1.23 11.95
CA THR A 345 14.16 -0.19 11.99
C THR A 345 13.46 -0.99 10.89
N ALA A 346 13.99 -2.18 10.56
CA ALA A 346 13.34 -3.07 9.59
C ALA A 346 11.97 -3.57 10.09
N LEU A 347 11.81 -3.78 11.39
CA LEU A 347 10.51 -4.16 11.99
C LEU A 347 9.49 -3.02 11.87
N GLU A 348 9.91 -1.77 12.05
CA GLU A 348 9.04 -0.61 11.82
C GLU A 348 8.63 -0.50 10.36
N ALA A 349 9.56 -0.70 9.42
CA ALA A 349 9.27 -0.66 7.98
C ALA A 349 8.23 -1.73 7.59
N ILE A 350 8.43 -2.99 8.05
CA ILE A 350 7.47 -4.08 7.81
C ILE A 350 6.12 -3.79 8.48
N TYR A 351 6.11 -3.24 9.71
CA TYR A 351 4.89 -2.83 10.38
C TYR A 351 4.09 -1.85 9.51
N LYS A 352 4.74 -0.83 8.96
CA LYS A 352 4.11 0.19 8.11
C LYS A 352 3.67 -0.32 6.73
N CYS A 353 4.04 -1.55 6.37
CA CYS A 353 3.59 -2.22 5.14
C CYS A 353 2.66 -3.41 5.41
N THR A 354 2.36 -3.74 6.66
CA THR A 354 1.51 -4.87 7.04
C THR A 354 0.49 -4.46 8.12
N LEU A 355 0.68 -4.85 9.38
CA LEU A 355 -0.28 -4.57 10.46
C LEU A 355 -0.51 -3.07 10.69
N GLY A 356 0.50 -2.25 10.55
CA GLY A 356 0.38 -0.78 10.69
C GLY A 356 -0.55 -0.18 9.64
N SER A 357 -0.37 -0.57 8.38
CA SER A 357 -1.26 -0.17 7.29
C SER A 357 -2.67 -0.74 7.46
N ALA A 358 -2.80 -2.01 7.87
CA ALA A 358 -4.10 -2.60 8.15
C ALA A 358 -4.85 -1.84 9.25
N ARG A 359 -4.16 -1.47 10.35
CA ARG A 359 -4.74 -0.65 11.43
C ARG A 359 -5.11 0.77 10.96
N ALA A 360 -4.24 1.39 10.17
CA ALA A 360 -4.52 2.70 9.62
C ALA A 360 -5.80 2.69 8.76
N LEU A 361 -6.01 1.63 7.99
CA LEU A 361 -7.18 1.41 7.14
C LEU A 361 -8.38 0.78 7.88
N SER A 362 -8.27 0.51 9.19
CA SER A 362 -9.33 -0.20 9.95
C SER A 362 -9.71 -1.56 9.35
N LEU A 363 -8.70 -2.29 8.87
CA LEU A 363 -8.79 -3.64 8.29
C LEU A 363 -7.98 -4.68 9.10
N ASP A 364 -7.46 -4.32 10.27
CA ASP A 364 -6.58 -5.17 11.06
C ASP A 364 -7.30 -6.33 11.78
N ASP A 365 -8.62 -6.33 11.79
CA ASP A 365 -9.44 -7.48 12.13
C ASP A 365 -9.46 -8.56 11.02
N ARG A 366 -9.07 -8.21 9.79
CA ARG A 366 -9.08 -9.07 8.60
C ARG A 366 -7.70 -9.44 8.09
N ILE A 367 -6.78 -8.47 7.95
CA ILE A 367 -5.48 -8.62 7.26
C ILE A 367 -4.30 -8.07 8.07
N GLY A 368 -3.08 -8.21 7.56
CA GLY A 368 -1.86 -7.59 8.07
C GLY A 368 -1.17 -8.33 9.22
N SER A 369 -1.72 -9.44 9.72
CA SER A 369 -1.15 -10.25 10.79
C SER A 369 -1.60 -11.71 10.67
N PHE A 370 -0.93 -12.64 11.40
CA PHE A 370 -1.31 -14.05 11.47
C PHE A 370 -2.09 -14.42 12.74
N LEU A 371 -2.78 -13.45 13.32
CA LEU A 371 -3.70 -13.75 14.43
C LEU A 371 -4.88 -14.62 13.94
N PRO A 372 -5.39 -15.55 14.76
CA PRO A 372 -6.49 -16.44 14.38
C PRO A 372 -7.73 -15.70 13.85
N GLY A 373 -8.37 -16.25 12.81
CA GLY A 373 -9.57 -15.70 12.16
C GLY A 373 -9.30 -14.72 11.03
N ARG A 374 -8.06 -14.21 10.90
CA ARG A 374 -7.68 -13.31 9.81
C ARG A 374 -7.60 -14.04 8.47
N GLU A 375 -7.68 -13.28 7.41
CA GLU A 375 -7.55 -13.75 6.03
C GLU A 375 -6.11 -14.18 5.76
N ALA A 376 -5.94 -15.32 5.11
CA ALA A 376 -4.62 -15.90 4.83
C ALA A 376 -3.99 -15.25 3.59
N ASP A 377 -3.73 -13.96 3.68
CA ASP A 377 -2.95 -13.18 2.73
C ASP A 377 -1.50 -13.13 3.21
N PHE A 378 -0.62 -13.83 2.53
CA PHE A 378 0.78 -13.94 2.95
C PHE A 378 1.73 -14.13 1.78
N ILE A 379 3.00 -13.88 2.02
CA ILE A 379 4.09 -14.08 1.07
C ILE A 379 5.15 -15.00 1.63
N VAL A 380 5.81 -15.69 0.71
CA VAL A 380 7.01 -16.48 0.97
C VAL A 380 8.19 -15.76 0.37
N VAL A 381 9.21 -15.48 1.17
CA VAL A 381 10.34 -14.62 0.82
C VAL A 381 11.66 -15.36 0.96
N ASP A 382 12.50 -15.28 -0.08
CA ASP A 382 13.88 -15.77 -0.04
C ASP A 382 14.82 -14.64 0.41
N TYR A 383 15.56 -14.85 1.49
CA TYR A 383 16.59 -13.91 1.96
C TYR A 383 17.79 -13.80 1.02
N ALA A 384 17.95 -14.76 0.10
CA ALA A 384 19.18 -15.00 -0.64
C ALA A 384 18.94 -15.16 -2.16
N ALA A 385 17.99 -14.39 -2.72
CA ALA A 385 17.65 -14.43 -4.13
C ALA A 385 18.81 -14.00 -5.06
N THR A 386 19.74 -13.16 -4.57
CA THR A 386 20.89 -12.68 -5.34
C THR A 386 22.22 -13.19 -4.75
N SER A 387 23.29 -13.17 -5.56
CA SER A 387 24.63 -13.58 -5.09
C SER A 387 25.15 -12.71 -3.93
N VAL A 388 24.85 -11.41 -3.95
CA VAL A 388 25.23 -10.49 -2.85
C VAL A 388 24.47 -10.84 -1.57
N GLN A 389 23.18 -11.12 -1.68
CA GLN A 389 22.38 -11.55 -0.54
C GLN A 389 22.85 -12.90 0.01
N LYS A 390 23.20 -13.88 -0.85
CA LYS A 390 23.77 -15.16 -0.43
C LYS A 390 25.05 -14.97 0.37
N LEU A 391 26.00 -14.20 -0.16
CA LEU A 391 27.25 -13.88 0.53
C LEU A 391 27.02 -13.21 1.88
N ARG A 392 26.06 -12.26 1.95
CA ARG A 392 25.67 -11.61 3.19
C ARG A 392 25.09 -12.61 4.22
N MET A 393 24.24 -13.55 3.78
CA MET A 393 23.67 -14.56 4.67
C MET A 393 24.75 -15.50 5.23
N GLU A 394 25.73 -15.90 4.42
CA GLU A 394 26.91 -16.67 4.86
C GLU A 394 27.73 -15.88 5.90
N TYR A 395 27.96 -14.58 5.65
CA TYR A 395 28.64 -13.70 6.61
C TYR A 395 27.90 -13.62 7.95
N LEU A 396 26.58 -13.46 7.95
CA LEU A 396 25.80 -13.41 9.20
C LEU A 396 25.93 -14.70 10.01
N ARG A 397 25.87 -15.87 9.34
CA ARG A 397 26.08 -17.18 9.98
C ARG A 397 27.47 -17.31 10.59
N SER A 398 28.51 -16.93 9.83
CA SER A 398 29.92 -17.06 10.26
C SER A 398 30.29 -16.13 11.43
N ARG A 399 29.49 -15.10 11.73
CA ARG A 399 29.78 -14.08 12.75
C ARG A 399 28.84 -14.07 13.92
N ASP A 400 28.02 -15.10 14.08
CA ASP A 400 26.99 -15.18 15.13
C ASP A 400 26.02 -13.96 15.15
N LYS A 401 25.69 -13.49 13.92
CA LYS A 401 24.75 -12.37 13.67
C LYS A 401 23.47 -12.83 13.00
N TRP A 402 23.15 -14.12 13.11
CA TRP A 402 21.98 -14.76 12.50
C TRP A 402 20.72 -14.43 13.29
N THR A 403 20.33 -13.15 13.32
CA THR A 403 19.11 -12.68 13.95
C THR A 403 18.07 -12.27 12.93
N ILE A 404 16.81 -12.31 13.31
CA ILE A 404 15.72 -11.92 12.41
C ILE A 404 15.84 -10.45 11.97
N GLU A 405 16.27 -9.56 12.85
CA GLU A 405 16.45 -8.13 12.55
C GLU A 405 17.51 -7.94 11.48
N ASN A 406 18.64 -8.66 11.57
CA ASN A 406 19.70 -8.59 10.56
C ASN A 406 19.26 -9.18 9.22
N LYS A 407 18.46 -10.25 9.22
CA LYS A 407 17.90 -10.84 8.00
C LYS A 407 16.94 -9.86 7.33
N LEU A 408 16.03 -9.28 8.10
CA LEU A 408 15.05 -8.30 7.62
C LEU A 408 15.70 -7.01 7.11
N PHE A 409 16.73 -6.51 7.79
CA PHE A 409 17.45 -5.33 7.32
C PHE A 409 18.16 -5.59 5.98
N GLY A 410 18.59 -6.81 5.72
CA GLY A 410 19.09 -7.21 4.42
C GLY A 410 18.04 -7.17 3.32
N LEU A 411 16.82 -7.62 3.61
CA LEU A 411 15.70 -7.51 2.67
C LEU A 411 15.28 -6.04 2.47
N GLN A 412 15.18 -5.26 3.54
CA GLN A 412 14.85 -3.83 3.47
C GLN A 412 15.79 -3.03 2.57
N THR A 413 17.10 -3.38 2.55
CA THR A 413 18.11 -2.58 1.85
C THR A 413 18.53 -3.14 0.50
N LEU A 414 18.38 -4.44 0.29
CA LEU A 414 18.85 -5.18 -0.91
C LEU A 414 17.71 -5.95 -1.60
N GLY A 415 16.52 -5.96 -1.02
CA GLY A 415 15.38 -6.73 -1.51
C GLY A 415 14.66 -6.07 -2.69
N ASP A 416 14.07 -6.91 -3.52
CA ASP A 416 13.17 -6.53 -4.61
C ASP A 416 12.22 -7.70 -4.96
N ASP A 417 11.57 -7.67 -6.13
CA ASP A 417 10.64 -8.70 -6.60
C ASP A 417 11.25 -10.10 -6.67
N ARG A 418 12.57 -10.22 -6.89
CA ARG A 418 13.28 -11.52 -6.93
C ARG A 418 13.26 -12.26 -5.60
N ASN A 419 13.02 -11.54 -4.50
CA ASN A 419 12.93 -12.14 -3.17
C ASN A 419 11.54 -12.76 -2.91
N THR A 420 10.50 -12.38 -3.65
CA THR A 420 9.16 -12.96 -3.51
C THR A 420 9.11 -14.30 -4.24
N VAL A 421 9.00 -15.39 -3.48
CA VAL A 421 8.92 -16.76 -4.00
C VAL A 421 7.48 -17.09 -4.38
N CYS A 422 6.54 -16.88 -3.46
CA CYS A 422 5.12 -17.11 -3.67
C CYS A 422 4.30 -16.03 -2.97
N THR A 423 3.13 -15.72 -3.54
CA THR A 423 2.11 -14.86 -2.92
C THR A 423 0.79 -15.62 -2.83
N TYR A 424 0.17 -15.55 -1.67
CA TYR A 424 -1.10 -16.17 -1.35
C TYR A 424 -2.14 -15.12 -1.00
N ILE A 425 -3.34 -15.27 -1.54
CA ILE A 425 -4.52 -14.47 -1.19
C ILE A 425 -5.61 -15.45 -0.75
N MET A 426 -6.16 -15.26 0.45
CA MET A 426 -7.14 -16.16 1.06
C MET A 426 -6.68 -17.63 1.00
N GLY A 427 -5.38 -17.88 1.28
CA GLY A 427 -4.79 -19.21 1.25
C GLY A 427 -4.66 -19.86 -0.14
N LYS A 428 -5.03 -19.17 -1.21
CA LYS A 428 -4.83 -19.59 -2.59
C LYS A 428 -3.56 -18.94 -3.14
N GLN A 429 -2.66 -19.75 -3.72
CA GLN A 429 -1.49 -19.22 -4.41
C GLN A 429 -1.93 -18.47 -5.67
N VAL A 430 -1.52 -17.19 -5.77
CA VAL A 430 -1.83 -16.31 -6.91
C VAL A 430 -0.57 -15.93 -7.69
N TYR A 431 0.61 -16.14 -7.10
CA TYR A 431 1.91 -15.99 -7.75
C TYR A 431 2.87 -17.05 -7.23
N GLY A 432 3.74 -17.57 -8.13
CA GLY A 432 4.88 -18.41 -7.83
C GLY A 432 6.00 -18.10 -8.81
N SER A 433 7.21 -17.85 -8.30
CA SER A 433 8.42 -17.73 -9.11
C SER A 433 8.90 -19.10 -9.58
N ASP A 434 9.85 -19.17 -10.52
CA ASP A 434 10.46 -20.44 -10.98
C ASP A 434 11.13 -21.22 -9.82
N SER A 435 11.42 -20.56 -8.71
CA SER A 435 11.95 -21.17 -7.48
C SER A 435 10.87 -21.67 -6.51
N CYS A 436 9.58 -21.57 -6.90
CA CYS A 436 8.43 -22.00 -6.11
C CYS A 436 8.12 -23.50 -6.28
N ASP A 437 9.01 -24.30 -6.88
CA ASP A 437 8.84 -25.76 -7.00
C ASP A 437 8.73 -26.36 -5.60
N HIS A 438 7.52 -26.76 -5.26
CA HIS A 438 7.20 -27.47 -4.02
C HIS A 438 7.87 -28.84 -4.10
N GLN A 439 8.77 -29.16 -3.18
CA GLN A 439 8.99 -30.55 -2.85
C GLN A 439 7.69 -31.02 -2.18
N GLU A 440 6.76 -31.59 -2.97
CA GLU A 440 5.77 -32.48 -2.39
C GLU A 440 6.54 -33.50 -1.56
N ALA A 441 6.42 -33.41 -0.25
CA ALA A 441 7.02 -34.37 0.63
C ALA A 441 6.36 -35.71 0.29
N SER A 442 7.06 -36.52 -0.53
CA SER A 442 6.71 -37.91 -0.74
C SER A 442 6.65 -38.59 0.63
N MET A 443 5.44 -39.02 0.99
CA MET A 443 5.17 -39.88 2.14
C MET A 443 5.98 -41.20 2.06
#